data_669cefd5cae3144b3015adf8f0a11c00
#
_entry.id   669cefd5cae3144b3015adf8f0a11c00
#
_cell.length_a   1.000
_cell.length_b   1.000
_cell.length_c   1.000
_cell.angle_alpha   90.00
_cell.angle_beta   90.00
_cell.angle_gamma   90.00
#
_symmetry.space_group_name_H-M   'P 1'
#
loop_
_entity.id
_entity.type
_entity.pdbx_description
1 polymer ?
#
loop_
_entity_poly.entity_id
_entity_poly.type
_entity_poly.pdbx_seq_one_letter_code
_entity_poly.pdbx_strand_id
1 'polypeptide(L)'
;PGAIFWMWVSALVGMSTKFHEGVLTTRFKTTRPDGTPAGGTMYIIDRGLGPRWHWLAVTFAVAGMFGTLCIMNANQLTEALMTTFTTPEWLEGNPVAGAVSGVTGWDATTSFRLVIGIIIAAVVALVILGGIRRIARVATWLVPFMVGLYFVMVAYIIVTNLGEVPAVFG
;
A
#
# COMPACT_ATOMS: atom_id res chain seq x y z
N PRO A 1 19.47 -6.17 -16.47
CA PRO A 1 20.36 -5.83 -15.33
C PRO A 1 20.32 -4.33 -14.99
N GLY A 2 20.23 -3.41 -15.98
CA GLY A 2 20.24 -1.96 -15.71
C GLY A 2 19.13 -1.44 -14.79
N ALA A 3 17.94 -2.02 -14.82
CA ALA A 3 16.83 -1.61 -13.94
C ALA A 3 17.15 -1.82 -12.45
N ILE A 4 17.84 -2.92 -12.10
CA ILE A 4 18.23 -3.24 -10.71
C ILE A 4 19.23 -2.21 -10.20
N PHE A 5 20.19 -1.82 -11.01
CA PHE A 5 21.15 -0.78 -10.65
C PHE A 5 20.46 0.55 -10.32
N TRP A 6 19.54 0.99 -11.17
CA TRP A 6 18.78 2.22 -10.92
C TRP A 6 17.85 2.13 -9.71
N MET A 7 17.31 0.94 -9.43
CA MET A 7 16.55 0.71 -8.19
C MET A 7 17.42 0.88 -6.94
N TRP A 8 18.66 0.41 -6.94
CA TRP A 8 19.59 0.60 -5.82
C TRP A 8 19.95 2.07 -5.62
N VAL A 9 20.27 2.78 -6.70
CA VAL A 9 20.54 4.23 -6.65
C VAL A 9 19.32 4.98 -6.10
N SER A 10 18.12 4.68 -6.60
CA SER A 10 16.89 5.28 -6.11
C SER A 10 16.61 4.95 -4.63
N ALA A 11 16.95 3.75 -4.18
CA ALA A 11 16.78 3.36 -2.78
C ALA A 11 17.69 4.18 -1.85
N LEU A 12 18.95 4.40 -2.22
CA LEU A 12 19.88 5.21 -1.45
C LEU A 12 19.43 6.66 -1.33
N VAL A 13 19.02 7.27 -2.45
CA VAL A 13 18.48 8.64 -2.46
C VAL A 13 17.17 8.71 -1.68
N GLY A 14 16.30 7.70 -1.85
CA GLY A 14 15.03 7.59 -1.15
C GLY A 14 15.16 7.49 0.37
N MET A 15 16.16 6.76 0.86
CA MET A 15 16.44 6.67 2.30
C MET A 15 16.79 8.05 2.89
N SER A 16 17.67 8.79 2.21
CA SER A 16 18.03 10.16 2.62
C SER A 16 16.82 11.09 2.64
N THR A 17 16.02 11.06 1.58
CA THR A 17 14.81 11.87 1.45
C THR A 17 13.81 11.55 2.57
N LYS A 18 13.57 10.27 2.83
CA LYS A 18 12.64 9.84 3.89
C LYS A 18 13.13 10.18 5.29
N PHE A 19 14.42 10.11 5.53
CA PHE A 19 15.01 10.56 6.80
C PHE A 19 14.75 12.04 7.06
N HIS A 20 15.03 12.90 6.07
CA HIS A 20 14.78 14.34 6.18
C HIS A 20 13.30 14.67 6.34
N GLU A 21 12.42 13.99 5.60
CA GLU A 21 10.97 14.13 5.74
C GLU A 21 10.51 13.77 7.16
N GLY A 22 11.04 12.68 7.73
CA GLY A 22 10.75 12.26 9.10
C GLY A 22 11.17 13.28 10.14
N VAL A 23 12.38 13.80 10.02
CA VAL A 23 12.92 14.85 10.92
C VAL A 23 12.10 16.13 10.82
N LEU A 24 11.79 16.58 9.61
CA LEU A 24 10.97 17.78 9.39
C LEU A 24 9.53 17.60 9.92
N THR A 25 8.94 16.45 9.70
CA THR A 25 7.60 16.14 10.22
C THR A 25 7.54 16.21 11.74
N THR A 26 8.56 15.70 12.43
CA THR A 26 8.62 15.77 13.89
C THR A 26 8.85 17.21 14.39
N ARG A 27 9.68 17.99 13.69
CA ARG A 27 9.98 19.38 14.04
C ARG A 27 8.77 20.31 13.86
N PHE A 28 8.00 20.13 12.78
CA PHE A 28 6.83 20.96 12.45
C PHE A 28 5.50 20.35 12.90
N LYS A 29 5.57 19.31 13.72
CA LYS A 29 4.38 18.68 14.33
C LYS A 29 3.57 19.70 15.13
N THR A 30 2.25 19.63 15.01
CA THR A 30 1.31 20.42 15.79
C THR A 30 0.28 19.51 16.46
N THR A 31 -0.45 20.07 17.40
CA THR A 31 -1.58 19.39 18.03
C THR A 31 -2.85 20.13 17.66
N ARG A 32 -3.84 19.41 17.21
CA ARG A 32 -5.18 19.96 16.94
C ARG A 32 -5.89 20.32 18.25
N PRO A 33 -6.94 21.17 18.19
CA PRO A 33 -7.74 21.51 19.38
C PRO A 33 -8.32 20.30 20.12
N ASP A 34 -8.55 19.20 19.41
CA ASP A 34 -9.02 17.91 19.93
C ASP A 34 -7.91 17.04 20.59
N GLY A 35 -6.71 17.57 20.74
CA GLY A 35 -5.55 16.87 21.33
C GLY A 35 -4.88 15.85 20.40
N THR A 36 -5.36 15.69 19.15
CA THR A 36 -4.74 14.77 18.21
C THR A 36 -3.48 15.37 17.58
N PRO A 37 -2.38 14.59 17.43
CA PRO A 37 -1.20 15.07 16.76
C PRO A 37 -1.49 15.27 15.27
N ALA A 38 -1.09 16.40 14.72
CA ALA A 38 -1.17 16.73 13.31
C ALA A 38 0.23 17.04 12.78
N GLY A 39 0.54 16.52 11.61
CA GLY A 39 1.85 16.68 10.96
C GLY A 39 1.76 16.21 9.52
N GLY A 40 2.86 16.31 8.81
CA GLY A 40 2.98 15.91 7.42
C GLY A 40 3.47 17.03 6.53
N THR A 41 3.68 16.74 5.25
CA THR A 41 4.32 17.64 4.30
C THR A 41 3.62 18.99 4.18
N MET A 42 2.27 19.01 4.23
CA MET A 42 1.54 20.28 4.18
C MET A 42 1.83 21.20 5.38
N TYR A 43 2.03 20.65 6.59
CA TYR A 43 2.40 21.42 7.77
C TYR A 43 3.87 21.89 7.71
N ILE A 44 4.74 21.10 7.07
CA ILE A 44 6.13 21.50 6.83
C ILE A 44 6.18 22.70 5.89
N ILE A 45 5.39 22.70 4.82
CA ILE A 45 5.30 23.80 3.86
C ILE A 45 4.74 25.06 4.55
N ASP A 46 3.61 24.92 5.24
CA ASP A 46 2.90 26.06 5.84
C ASP A 46 3.69 26.73 6.95
N ARG A 47 4.36 25.96 7.81
CA ARG A 47 5.15 26.46 8.94
C ARG A 47 6.62 26.68 8.67
N GLY A 48 7.19 25.91 7.73
CA GLY A 48 8.60 26.00 7.37
C GLY A 48 8.91 27.09 6.35
N LEU A 49 8.05 27.24 5.34
CA LEU A 49 8.18 28.22 4.27
C LEU A 49 7.38 29.50 4.52
N GLY A 50 6.40 29.45 5.44
CA GLY A 50 5.57 30.58 5.84
C GLY A 50 4.33 30.80 4.97
N PRO A 51 3.48 31.81 5.36
CA PRO A 51 2.14 31.99 4.78
C PRO A 51 2.12 32.27 3.28
N ARG A 52 3.20 32.80 2.74
CA ARG A 52 3.33 33.08 1.31
C ARG A 52 3.26 31.81 0.44
N TRP A 53 3.61 30.67 1.01
CA TRP A 53 3.65 29.39 0.33
C TRP A 53 2.43 28.49 0.66
N HIS A 54 1.43 29.03 1.32
CA HIS A 54 0.21 28.29 1.70
C HIS A 54 -0.48 27.63 0.50
N TRP A 55 -0.50 28.30 -0.66
CA TRP A 55 -1.05 27.72 -1.90
C TRP A 55 -0.39 26.38 -2.28
N LEU A 56 0.92 26.24 -2.02
CA LEU A 56 1.64 24.99 -2.30
C LEU A 56 1.22 23.89 -1.33
N ALA A 57 0.97 24.21 -0.06
CA ALA A 57 0.43 23.25 0.91
C ALA A 57 -0.96 22.74 0.50
N VAL A 58 -1.82 23.64 0.03
CA VAL A 58 -3.16 23.29 -0.48
C VAL A 58 -3.05 22.41 -1.73
N THR A 59 -2.22 22.80 -2.69
CA THR A 59 -1.99 22.01 -3.92
C THR A 59 -1.49 20.61 -3.59
N PHE A 60 -0.55 20.51 -2.66
CA PHE A 60 -0.03 19.21 -2.19
C PHE A 60 -1.13 18.38 -1.53
N ALA A 61 -1.99 18.98 -0.71
CA ALA A 61 -3.09 18.28 -0.04
C ALA A 61 -4.12 17.75 -1.07
N VAL A 62 -4.49 18.59 -2.05
CA VAL A 62 -5.43 18.21 -3.12
C VAL A 62 -4.82 17.11 -4.00
N ALA A 63 -3.59 17.27 -4.46
CA ALA A 63 -2.90 16.26 -5.26
C ALA A 63 -2.74 14.94 -4.49
N GLY A 64 -2.41 15.03 -3.19
CA GLY A 64 -2.33 13.88 -2.29
C GLY A 64 -3.66 13.14 -2.14
N MET A 65 -4.77 13.86 -2.07
CA MET A 65 -6.11 13.25 -2.01
C MET A 65 -6.41 12.39 -3.25
N PHE A 66 -6.07 12.88 -4.44
CA PHE A 66 -6.21 12.11 -5.68
C PHE A 66 -5.18 10.97 -5.79
N GLY A 67 -3.93 11.22 -5.39
CA GLY A 67 -2.87 10.20 -5.41
C GLY A 67 -3.06 9.06 -4.40
N THR A 68 -3.82 9.31 -3.34
CA THR A 68 -4.10 8.31 -2.29
C THR A 68 -5.31 7.42 -2.62
N LEU A 69 -5.97 7.65 -3.77
CA LEU A 69 -6.99 6.75 -4.26
C LEU A 69 -6.34 5.40 -4.65
N CYS A 70 -6.25 4.50 -3.69
CA CYS A 70 -5.60 3.19 -3.83
C CYS A 70 -6.38 2.21 -4.74
N ILE A 71 -7.08 2.72 -5.77
CA ILE A 71 -7.90 1.92 -6.69
C ILE A 71 -7.04 0.88 -7.40
N MET A 72 -5.84 1.27 -7.88
CA MET A 72 -4.93 0.35 -8.54
C MET A 72 -4.45 -0.76 -7.60
N ASN A 73 -4.08 -0.42 -6.37
CA ASN A 73 -3.61 -1.40 -5.38
C ASN A 73 -4.70 -2.39 -4.98
N ALA A 74 -5.94 -1.91 -4.80
CA ALA A 74 -7.08 -2.76 -4.51
C ALA A 74 -7.40 -3.70 -5.68
N ASN A 75 -7.34 -3.19 -6.92
CA ASN A 75 -7.55 -3.99 -8.11
C ASN A 75 -6.47 -5.07 -8.29
N GLN A 76 -5.19 -4.70 -8.12
CA GLN A 76 -4.08 -5.65 -8.19
C GLN A 76 -4.15 -6.73 -7.10
N LEU A 77 -4.55 -6.35 -5.88
CA LEU A 77 -4.76 -7.33 -4.80
C LEU A 77 -5.88 -8.30 -5.14
N THR A 78 -7.01 -7.80 -5.65
CA THR A 78 -8.12 -8.63 -6.08
C THR A 78 -7.70 -9.58 -7.20
N GLU A 79 -6.96 -9.09 -8.19
CA GLU A 79 -6.45 -9.91 -9.29
C GLU A 79 -5.48 -10.98 -8.79
N ALA A 80 -4.55 -10.63 -7.92
CA ALA A 80 -3.61 -11.58 -7.32
C ALA A 80 -4.32 -12.68 -6.53
N LEU A 81 -5.36 -12.34 -5.78
CA LEU A 81 -6.17 -13.33 -5.05
C LEU A 81 -6.94 -14.24 -6.02
N MET A 82 -7.52 -13.66 -7.07
CA MET A 82 -8.23 -14.42 -8.09
C MET A 82 -7.31 -15.41 -8.80
N THR A 83 -6.15 -14.98 -9.27
CA THR A 83 -5.21 -15.83 -10.01
C THR A 83 -4.54 -16.90 -9.15
N THR A 84 -4.38 -16.63 -7.85
CA THR A 84 -3.68 -17.55 -6.93
C THR A 84 -4.62 -18.60 -6.34
N PHE A 85 -5.83 -18.21 -5.99
CA PHE A 85 -6.74 -19.06 -5.19
C PHE A 85 -7.95 -19.57 -5.95
N THR A 86 -8.19 -19.08 -7.19
CA THR A 86 -9.38 -19.48 -7.93
C THR A 86 -9.03 -20.07 -9.29
N THR A 87 -9.61 -21.25 -9.58
CA THR A 87 -9.63 -21.81 -10.93
C THR A 87 -11.01 -21.56 -11.54
N PRO A 88 -11.17 -21.51 -12.88
CA PRO A 88 -12.48 -21.37 -13.52
C PRO A 88 -13.50 -22.41 -13.04
N GLU A 89 -13.08 -23.66 -12.92
CA GLU A 89 -13.92 -24.78 -12.46
C GLU A 89 -14.37 -24.57 -11.00
N TRP A 90 -13.48 -24.08 -10.14
CA TRP A 90 -13.79 -23.78 -8.75
C TRP A 90 -14.80 -22.64 -8.62
N LEU A 91 -14.71 -21.62 -9.49
CA LEU A 91 -15.63 -20.48 -9.51
C LEU A 91 -17.07 -20.89 -9.89
N GLU A 92 -17.21 -21.72 -10.93
CA GLU A 92 -18.52 -22.20 -11.39
C GLU A 92 -19.21 -23.11 -10.35
N GLY A 93 -18.43 -23.88 -9.60
CA GLY A 93 -18.91 -24.73 -8.51
C GLY A 93 -19.11 -24.02 -7.17
N ASN A 94 -18.71 -22.75 -7.03
CA ASN A 94 -18.73 -22.06 -5.75
C ASN A 94 -20.12 -21.49 -5.42
N PRO A 95 -20.75 -21.90 -4.30
CA PRO A 95 -22.09 -21.46 -3.95
C PRO A 95 -22.18 -19.95 -3.71
N VAL A 96 -21.10 -19.30 -3.28
CA VAL A 96 -21.06 -17.84 -3.04
C VAL A 96 -21.06 -17.09 -4.38
N ALA A 97 -20.25 -17.53 -5.34
CA ALA A 97 -20.23 -16.95 -6.68
C ALA A 97 -21.59 -17.12 -7.36
N GLY A 98 -22.19 -18.32 -7.25
CA GLY A 98 -23.52 -18.63 -7.80
C GLY A 98 -24.65 -17.82 -7.15
N ALA A 99 -24.63 -17.62 -5.83
CA ALA A 99 -25.64 -16.82 -5.15
C ALA A 99 -25.57 -15.33 -5.58
N VAL A 100 -24.37 -14.77 -5.68
CA VAL A 100 -24.18 -13.37 -6.07
C VAL A 100 -24.49 -13.17 -7.55
N SER A 101 -24.09 -14.09 -8.44
CA SER A 101 -24.44 -14.03 -9.87
C SER A 101 -25.95 -14.13 -10.10
N GLY A 102 -26.65 -14.95 -9.32
CA GLY A 102 -28.11 -15.04 -9.37
C GLY A 102 -28.84 -13.74 -8.99
N VAL A 103 -28.28 -12.94 -8.11
CA VAL A 103 -28.84 -11.66 -7.69
C VAL A 103 -28.42 -10.49 -8.62
N THR A 104 -27.17 -10.46 -9.04
CA THR A 104 -26.61 -9.37 -9.84
C THR A 104 -26.78 -9.56 -11.35
N GLY A 105 -26.99 -10.77 -11.82
CA GLY A 105 -27.02 -11.13 -13.24
C GLY A 105 -25.64 -11.09 -13.92
N TRP A 106 -24.55 -10.96 -13.12
CA TRP A 106 -23.19 -10.93 -13.63
C TRP A 106 -22.59 -12.34 -13.69
N ASP A 107 -21.54 -12.50 -14.49
CA ASP A 107 -20.79 -13.75 -14.56
C ASP A 107 -20.15 -14.10 -13.20
N ALA A 108 -19.89 -15.39 -12.97
CA ALA A 108 -19.37 -15.91 -11.70
C ALA A 108 -18.04 -15.24 -11.28
N THR A 109 -17.18 -14.93 -12.26
CA THR A 109 -15.90 -14.29 -12.03
C THR A 109 -16.08 -12.87 -11.49
N THR A 110 -16.93 -12.05 -12.10
CA THR A 110 -17.21 -10.67 -11.66
C THR A 110 -17.92 -10.67 -10.32
N SER A 111 -18.85 -11.59 -10.11
CA SER A 111 -19.56 -11.75 -8.83
C SER A 111 -18.60 -12.08 -7.69
N PHE A 112 -17.64 -12.96 -7.91
CA PHE A 112 -16.65 -13.32 -6.90
C PHE A 112 -15.64 -12.20 -6.65
N ARG A 113 -15.23 -11.46 -7.68
CA ARG A 113 -14.43 -10.22 -7.53
C ARG A 113 -15.12 -9.19 -6.64
N LEU A 114 -16.42 -9.03 -6.78
CA LEU A 114 -17.22 -8.15 -5.92
C LEU A 114 -17.18 -8.61 -4.46
N VAL A 115 -17.33 -9.90 -4.20
CA VAL A 115 -17.24 -10.46 -2.84
C VAL A 115 -15.87 -10.18 -2.22
N ILE A 116 -14.79 -10.47 -2.95
CA ILE A 116 -13.42 -10.16 -2.49
C ILE A 116 -13.26 -8.66 -2.23
N GLY A 117 -13.76 -7.81 -3.13
CA GLY A 117 -13.73 -6.35 -2.97
C GLY A 117 -14.44 -5.88 -1.70
N ILE A 118 -15.60 -6.44 -1.38
CA ILE A 118 -16.34 -6.15 -0.15
C ILE A 118 -15.55 -6.58 1.10
N ILE A 119 -14.94 -7.77 1.06
CA ILE A 119 -14.11 -8.26 2.17
C ILE A 119 -12.91 -7.34 2.40
N ILE A 120 -12.20 -6.97 1.34
CA ILE A 120 -11.07 -6.02 1.41
C ILE A 120 -11.55 -4.68 1.98
N ALA A 121 -12.67 -4.15 1.48
CA ALA A 121 -13.24 -2.90 1.96
C ALA A 121 -13.62 -2.97 3.44
N ALA A 122 -14.20 -4.07 3.89
CA ALA A 122 -14.55 -4.28 5.29
C ALA A 122 -13.32 -4.32 6.20
N VAL A 123 -12.27 -5.05 5.80
CA VAL A 123 -11.00 -5.13 6.55
C VAL A 123 -10.34 -3.75 6.64
N VAL A 124 -10.28 -3.03 5.53
CA VAL A 124 -9.72 -1.67 5.48
C VAL A 124 -10.55 -0.71 6.33
N ALA A 125 -11.88 -0.76 6.24
CA ALA A 125 -12.78 0.05 7.05
C ALA A 125 -12.59 -0.20 8.55
N LEU A 126 -12.45 -1.47 8.98
CA LEU A 126 -12.18 -1.83 10.37
C LEU A 126 -10.89 -1.19 10.91
N VAL A 127 -9.86 -1.09 10.07
CA VAL A 127 -8.59 -0.46 10.44
C VAL A 127 -8.75 1.06 10.51
N ILE A 128 -9.38 1.66 9.48
CA ILE A 128 -9.53 3.13 9.35
C ILE A 128 -10.45 3.69 10.43
N LEU A 129 -11.58 3.03 10.75
CA LEU A 129 -12.52 3.46 11.78
C LEU A 129 -11.88 3.54 13.18
N GLY A 130 -10.79 2.79 13.41
CA GLY A 130 -9.99 2.90 14.64
C GLY A 130 -9.10 4.14 14.74
N GLY A 131 -9.11 5.01 13.72
CA GLY A 131 -8.35 6.25 13.66
C GLY A 131 -6.85 6.06 13.40
N ILE A 132 -6.14 7.18 13.30
CA ILE A 132 -4.73 7.23 12.89
C ILE A 132 -3.79 6.40 13.79
N ARG A 133 -4.11 6.31 15.09
CA ARG A 133 -3.32 5.50 16.04
C ARG A 133 -3.43 4.01 15.75
N ARG A 134 -4.60 3.55 15.34
CA ARG A 134 -4.82 2.14 14.98
C ARG A 134 -4.15 1.81 13.66
N ILE A 135 -4.27 2.69 12.67
CA ILE A 135 -3.59 2.56 11.38
C ILE A 135 -2.08 2.45 11.60
N ALA A 136 -1.49 3.36 12.39
CA ALA A 136 -0.07 3.33 12.71
C ALA A 136 0.36 2.02 13.38
N ARG A 137 -0.41 1.54 14.36
CA ARG A 137 -0.13 0.27 15.07
C ARG A 137 -0.16 -0.93 14.13
N VAL A 138 -1.19 -1.02 13.28
CA VAL A 138 -1.30 -2.10 12.29
C VAL A 138 -0.13 -2.05 11.30
N ALA A 139 0.19 -0.87 10.78
CA ALA A 139 1.30 -0.68 9.86
C ALA A 139 2.66 -1.05 10.49
N THR A 140 2.90 -0.66 11.76
CA THR A 140 4.14 -0.98 12.49
C THR A 140 4.35 -2.48 12.65
N TRP A 141 3.31 -3.26 12.69
CA TRP A 141 3.39 -4.72 12.79
C TRP A 141 3.43 -5.40 11.43
N LEU A 142 2.58 -4.95 10.52
CA LEU A 142 2.41 -5.56 9.20
C LEU A 142 3.64 -5.35 8.31
N VAL A 143 4.23 -4.16 8.32
CA VAL A 143 5.36 -3.83 7.43
C VAL A 143 6.61 -4.66 7.73
N PRO A 144 7.10 -4.79 8.98
CA PRO A 144 8.24 -5.65 9.27
C PRO A 144 7.97 -7.13 8.95
N PHE A 145 6.73 -7.59 9.19
CA PHE A 145 6.34 -8.96 8.83
C PHE A 145 6.42 -9.20 7.32
N MET A 146 5.89 -8.28 6.51
CA MET A 146 5.96 -8.37 5.05
C MET A 146 7.41 -8.37 4.55
N VAL A 147 8.25 -7.46 5.07
CA VAL A 147 9.67 -7.37 4.72
C VAL A 147 10.40 -8.64 5.11
N GLY A 148 10.16 -9.15 6.32
CA GLY A 148 10.76 -10.40 6.80
C GLY A 148 10.37 -11.60 5.94
N LEU A 149 9.08 -11.74 5.63
CA LEU A 149 8.59 -12.81 4.76
C LEU A 149 9.23 -12.74 3.36
N TYR A 150 9.26 -11.54 2.77
CA TYR A 150 9.89 -11.32 1.48
C TYR A 150 11.38 -11.69 1.50
N PHE A 151 12.09 -11.26 2.54
CA PHE A 151 13.51 -11.57 2.70
C PHE A 151 13.77 -13.08 2.80
N VAL A 152 12.95 -13.79 3.58
CA VAL A 152 13.04 -15.25 3.70
C VAL A 152 12.77 -15.94 2.36
N MET A 153 11.75 -15.50 1.62
CA MET A 153 11.45 -16.07 0.31
C MET A 153 12.58 -15.84 -0.69
N VAL A 154 13.12 -14.63 -0.74
CA VAL A 154 14.25 -14.31 -1.64
C VAL A 154 15.49 -15.10 -1.24
N ALA A 155 15.81 -15.18 0.04
CA ALA A 155 16.93 -15.99 0.54
C ALA A 155 16.76 -17.47 0.16
N TYR A 156 15.56 -18.01 0.32
CA TYR A 156 15.24 -19.38 -0.08
C TYR A 156 15.48 -19.61 -1.58
N ILE A 157 14.98 -18.71 -2.44
CA ILE A 157 15.17 -18.81 -3.90
C ILE A 157 16.65 -18.75 -4.26
N ILE A 158 17.41 -17.84 -3.66
CA ILE A 158 18.85 -17.70 -3.92
C ILE A 158 19.60 -18.99 -3.50
N VAL A 159 19.30 -19.53 -2.31
CA VAL A 159 19.96 -20.73 -1.80
C VAL A 159 19.64 -21.95 -2.67
N THR A 160 18.40 -22.08 -3.13
CA THR A 160 18.00 -23.23 -3.98
C THR A 160 18.51 -23.12 -5.41
N ASN A 161 18.86 -21.92 -5.89
CA ASN A 161 19.33 -21.69 -7.27
C ASN A 161 20.73 -21.05 -7.31
N LEU A 162 21.59 -21.37 -6.34
CA LEU A 162 22.94 -20.83 -6.26
C LEU A 162 23.79 -21.03 -7.54
N GLY A 163 23.54 -22.11 -8.27
CA GLY A 163 24.23 -22.41 -9.54
C GLY A 163 23.85 -21.47 -10.69
N GLU A 164 22.66 -20.86 -10.65
CA GLU A 164 22.17 -19.97 -11.70
C GLU A 164 22.46 -18.48 -11.42
N VAL A 165 22.84 -18.16 -10.18
CA VAL A 165 23.12 -16.78 -9.76
C VAL A 165 24.18 -16.09 -10.64
N PRO A 166 25.30 -16.72 -11.02
CA PRO A 166 26.28 -16.08 -11.90
C PRO A 166 25.73 -15.75 -13.29
N ALA A 167 24.84 -16.60 -13.83
CA ALA A 167 24.24 -16.40 -15.15
C ALA A 167 23.26 -15.20 -15.20
N VAL A 168 22.72 -14.78 -14.06
CA VAL A 168 21.82 -13.62 -13.97
C VAL A 168 22.59 -12.30 -14.00
N PHE A 169 23.86 -12.31 -13.58
CA PHE A 169 24.73 -11.12 -13.54
C PHE A 169 25.65 -10.99 -14.77
N GLY A 170 25.79 -12.01 -15.59
CA GLY A 170 26.52 -11.99 -16.86
C GLY A 170 25.61 -11.71 -18.01
#